data_bb4c003af2105292391f565bd0851bf5
#
_entry.id   bb4c003af2105292391f565bd0851bf5
#
_cell.length_a   1.000
_cell.length_b   1.000
_cell.length_c   1.000
_cell.angle_alpha   90.00
_cell.angle_beta   90.00
_cell.angle_gamma   90.00
#
_symmetry.space_group_name_H-M   'P 1'
#
loop_
_entity.id
_entity.type
_entity.pdbx_description
1 polymer ?
#
loop_
_entity_poly.entity_id
_entity_poly.type
_entity_poly.pdbx_seq_one_letter_code
_entity_poly.pdbx_strand_id
1 'polypeptide(L)' 'MNEAGNMTDDHYLVVRNDEEQYSIWPVGRTLPAGWHDIGFSGARQECLDHIETVWTDMRPLSLRQGR' A
#
# COMPACT_ATOMS: atom_id res chain seq x y z
N MET A 1 22.07 -14.71 8.46
CA MET A 1 21.66 -14.72 8.08
C MET A 1 21.20 -14.03 7.12
N ASN A 2 21.17 -13.80 6.39
CA ASN A 2 20.56 -13.32 5.49
C ASN A 2 19.82 -12.17 5.89
N GLU A 3 20.15 -11.57 6.84
CA GLU A 3 19.46 -10.46 7.29
C GLU A 3 19.47 -9.34 6.34
N ALA A 4 20.53 -9.16 5.62
CA ALA A 4 20.60 -8.08 4.67
C ALA A 4 19.50 -8.20 3.65
N GLY A 5 19.29 -9.39 3.16
CA GLY A 5 18.23 -9.59 2.21
C GLY A 5 16.89 -9.36 2.81
N ASN A 6 16.74 -9.75 4.05
CA ASN A 6 15.48 -9.55 4.72
C ASN A 6 15.15 -8.11 4.89
N MET A 7 16.14 -7.30 5.20
CA MET A 7 15.88 -5.89 5.38
C MET A 7 15.42 -5.24 4.10
N THR A 8 16.02 -5.62 2.99
CA THR A 8 15.62 -5.10 1.71
C THR A 8 14.20 -5.51 1.40
N ASP A 9 13.87 -6.75 1.67
CA ASP A 9 12.54 -7.25 1.36
C ASP A 9 11.48 -6.65 2.25
N ASP A 10 11.87 -6.10 3.38
CA ASP A 10 10.92 -5.54 4.31
C ASP A 10 10.58 -4.09 4.03
N HIS A 11 11.07 -3.55 2.94
CA HIS A 11 10.78 -2.16 2.62
C HIS A 11 9.70 -2.10 1.55
N TYR A 12 8.58 -1.48 1.89
CA TYR A 12 7.41 -1.46 1.04
C TYR A 12 6.87 -0.04 0.91
N LEU A 13 6.06 0.17 -0.11
CA LEU A 13 5.29 1.40 -0.25
C LEU A 13 3.82 1.10 -0.03
N VAL A 14 3.08 2.11 0.38
CA VAL A 14 1.64 2.04 0.37
C VAL A 14 1.16 2.58 -0.97
N VAL A 15 0.27 1.85 -1.61
CA VAL A 15 -0.26 2.23 -2.92
C VAL A 15 -1.78 2.24 -2.86
N ARG A 16 -2.38 2.99 -3.75
CA ARG A 16 -3.82 3.16 -3.80
C ARG A 16 -4.28 3.14 -5.25
N ASN A 17 -5.44 2.58 -5.50
CA ASN A 17 -6.00 2.59 -6.85
C ASN A 17 -7.12 3.64 -6.94
N ASP A 18 -7.76 3.71 -8.10
CA ASP A 18 -8.79 4.71 -8.35
C ASP A 18 -10.06 4.45 -7.55
N GLU A 19 -10.22 3.25 -7.04
CA GLU A 19 -11.36 2.92 -6.17
C GLU A 19 -11.04 3.20 -4.72
N GLU A 20 -9.90 3.82 -4.44
CA GLU A 20 -9.43 4.13 -3.09
C GLU A 20 -9.24 2.87 -2.26
N GLN A 21 -8.80 1.81 -2.89
CA GLN A 21 -8.38 0.60 -2.21
C GLN A 21 -6.88 0.68 -2.02
N TYR A 22 -6.40 0.21 -0.88
CA TYR A 22 -5.00 0.32 -0.51
C TYR A 22 -4.33 -1.03 -0.52
N SER A 23 -3.03 -1.01 -0.77
CA SER A 23 -2.23 -2.23 -0.71
C SER A 23 -0.79 -1.84 -0.42
N ILE A 24 0.08 -2.83 -0.24
CA ILE A 24 1.50 -2.58 -0.10
C ILE A 24 2.21 -3.17 -1.30
N TRP A 25 3.35 -2.59 -1.64
CA TRP A 25 4.09 -2.99 -2.83
C TRP A 25 5.58 -2.90 -2.53
N PRO A 26 6.38 -3.88 -2.92
CA PRO A 26 7.82 -3.82 -2.64
C PRO A 26 8.46 -2.62 -3.32
N VAL A 27 9.30 -1.93 -2.58
CA VAL A 27 10.06 -0.81 -3.12
C VAL A 27 10.96 -1.33 -4.23
N GLY A 28 11.06 -0.59 -5.30
CA GLY A 28 11.94 -0.95 -6.41
C GLY A 28 11.25 -1.72 -7.51
N ARG A 29 9.99 -2.08 -7.32
CA ARG A 29 9.25 -2.76 -8.36
C ARG A 29 8.33 -1.78 -9.06
N THR A 30 8.15 -1.97 -10.36
CA THR A 30 7.23 -1.14 -11.13
C THR A 30 5.81 -1.38 -10.64
N LEU A 31 5.08 -0.31 -10.41
CA LEU A 31 3.70 -0.44 -9.96
C LEU A 31 2.83 -0.94 -11.10
N PRO A 32 1.82 -1.77 -10.78
CA PRO A 32 0.88 -2.19 -11.82
C PRO A 32 0.01 -1.01 -12.25
N ALA A 33 -0.56 -1.13 -13.44
CA ALA A 33 -1.42 -0.09 -13.96
C ALA A 33 -2.59 0.15 -13.00
N GLY A 34 -2.92 1.41 -12.80
CA GLY A 34 -4.04 1.76 -11.93
C GLY A 34 -3.69 1.93 -10.47
N TRP A 35 -2.44 1.67 -10.08
CA TRP A 35 -2.01 1.82 -8.69
C TRP A 35 -1.00 2.95 -8.58
N HIS A 36 -1.07 3.70 -7.51
CA HIS A 36 -0.26 4.89 -7.34
C HIS A 36 0.36 4.90 -5.95
N ASP A 37 1.60 5.36 -5.88
CA ASP A 37 2.33 5.53 -4.62
C ASP A 37 1.75 6.75 -3.91
N ILE A 38 1.34 6.58 -2.65
CA ILE A 38 0.75 7.69 -1.91
C ILE A 38 1.78 8.47 -1.10
N GLY A 39 3.06 8.10 -1.22
CA GLY A 39 4.11 8.84 -0.53
C GLY A 39 4.50 8.27 0.82
N PHE A 40 4.01 7.12 1.20
CA PHE A 40 4.37 6.47 2.46
C PHE A 40 5.13 5.19 2.17
N SER A 41 6.25 5.00 2.85
CA SER A 41 7.02 3.77 2.70
C SER A 41 7.63 3.41 4.04
N GLY A 42 8.01 2.16 4.19
CA GLY A 42 8.62 1.68 5.41
C GLY A 42 8.55 0.17 5.48
N ALA A 43 8.72 -0.37 6.67
CA ALA A 43 8.60 -1.79 6.88
C ALA A 43 7.18 -2.23 6.60
N ARG A 44 7.03 -3.51 6.31
CA ARG A 44 5.72 -4.06 5.96
C ARG A 44 4.67 -3.71 7.03
N GLN A 45 5.01 -3.91 8.29
CA GLN A 45 4.06 -3.64 9.36
C GLN A 45 3.70 -2.17 9.44
N GLU A 46 4.68 -1.30 9.20
CA GLU A 46 4.41 0.14 9.21
C GLU A 46 3.43 0.52 8.12
N CYS A 47 3.58 -0.08 6.95
CA CYS A 47 2.67 0.20 5.85
C CYS A 47 1.26 -0.30 6.18
N LEU A 48 1.17 -1.49 6.75
CA LEU A 48 -0.14 -2.03 7.10
C LEU A 48 -0.82 -1.17 8.17
N ASP A 49 -0.05 -0.71 9.15
CA ASP A 49 -0.60 0.16 10.19
C ASP A 49 -1.09 1.46 9.59
N HIS A 50 -0.32 2.02 8.66
CA HIS A 50 -0.73 3.25 8.01
C HIS A 50 -2.03 3.07 7.24
N ILE A 51 -2.16 1.95 6.55
CA ILE A 51 -3.39 1.66 5.80
C ILE A 51 -4.57 1.62 6.75
N GLU A 52 -4.39 1.04 7.93
CA GLU A 52 -5.49 0.95 8.89
C GLU A 52 -5.95 2.31 9.35
N THR A 53 -5.07 3.30 9.37
CA THR A 53 -5.47 4.63 9.81
C THR A 53 -6.15 5.43 8.71
N VAL A 54 -5.84 5.15 7.43
CA VAL A 54 -6.37 5.95 6.34
C VAL A 54 -7.51 5.27 5.59
N TRP A 55 -7.59 3.96 5.64
CA TRP A 55 -8.62 3.22 4.92
C TRP A 55 -9.75 2.89 5.86
N THR A 56 -10.59 3.88 6.10
CA THR A 56 -11.65 3.75 7.08
C THR A 56 -12.91 3.13 6.51
N ASP A 57 -13.07 3.15 5.19
CA ASP A 57 -14.22 2.54 4.54
C ASP A 57 -13.68 1.58 3.48
N MET A 58 -13.81 0.29 3.75
CA MET A 58 -13.21 -0.74 2.89
C MET A 58 -13.95 -0.94 1.59
N ARG A 59 -15.09 -0.33 1.41
CA ARG A 59 -15.82 -0.46 0.17
C ARG A 59 -15.12 0.34 -0.92
N PRO A 60 -15.13 -0.13 -2.16
CA PRO A 60 -14.58 0.67 -3.25
C PRO A 60 -15.29 2.00 -3.38
N LEU A 61 -14.58 2.99 -3.88
CA LEU A 61 -15.11 4.34 -4.00
C LEU A 61 -16.42 4.36 -4.79
N SER A 62 -16.48 3.61 -5.86
CA SER A 62 -17.68 3.61 -6.70
C SER A 62 -18.91 3.15 -5.91
N LEU A 63 -18.73 2.21 -4.99
CA LEU A 63 -19.86 1.77 -4.18
C LEU A 63 -20.25 2.82 -3.16
N ARG A 64 -19.27 3.53 -2.62
CA ARG A 64 -19.59 4.56 -1.64
C ARG A 64 -20.31 5.73 -2.26
N GLN A 65 -20.00 6.04 -3.50
CA GLN A 65 -20.61 7.17 -4.16
C GLN A 65 -21.95 6.83 -4.78
N GLY A 66 -22.18 5.56 -5.02
CA GLY A 66 -23.37 5.16 -5.75
C GLY A 66 -24.63 5.21 -4.96
N ARG A 67 -24.57 5.56 -3.67
CA ARG A 67 -25.70 5.57 -2.89
C ARG A 67 -26.67 6.42 -3.27
#